data_1cb7d8ba16008245df949a912efc48a0
#
_entry.id   1cb7d8ba16008245df949a912efc48a0
#
_cell.length_a   1.000
_cell.length_b   1.000
_cell.length_c   1.000
_cell.angle_alpha   90.00
_cell.angle_beta   90.00
_cell.angle_gamma   90.00
#
_symmetry.space_group_name_H-M   'P 1'
#
loop_
_entity.id
_entity.type
_entity.pdbx_description
1 polymer ?
#
loop_
_entity_poly.entity_id
_entity_poly.type
_entity_poly.pdbx_seq_one_letter_code
_entity_poly.pdbx_strand_id
1 'polypeptide(L)'
;RQRQMCIRDRLRKVPPSAPTGFIPESWRKLVLTPSGIDRKYYEFCVLNELKGALRSGDIWVKGSRRYKNFDDYLIPTAEFEKSRHNDQLQLAVQTDSQAYLQARMTLLASRLEEVNAMALAGDLPDVDISDKGVKITPLENSVPSGVSPFADLVYGMLPHPKITEILEEVDSWTGFTRHFAHLKNNNVRPKDGRLLLTTILADGINLGLTKMAESCPGATRSSLEGIQAWYIRDETYSAALAELVNAQKERPLAAFWGDGTTSSSDGQNFRVGSHGRYAGQVNLKYGQEPGVQIYTHISDQYSPFYAKVISRVRDSTHVLDGLLYHESDLEITEHYTDTAGFTEHVFALMHLLGFAFAPRIRDLHDKRLFIHGKAERYPGLQSVISTTCLNIKDIESHWDEVLRLATSIKQGTVTASLMMKKLASYPKQNGLAKALREIGRIERTLFMPVSYTHLRAHETL
;
A
#
# COMPACT_ATOMS: atom_id res chain seq x y z
N ARG A 1 -3.50 18.50 -46.55
CA ARG A 1 -2.61 19.48 -45.86
C ARG A 1 -2.10 18.97 -44.51
N GLN A 2 -2.91 18.37 -43.64
CA GLN A 2 -2.44 17.82 -42.35
C GLN A 2 -1.40 16.70 -42.50
N ARG A 3 -1.58 15.73 -43.44
CA ARG A 3 -0.59 14.67 -43.70
C ARG A 3 0.75 15.22 -44.24
N GLN A 4 0.75 16.26 -45.02
CA GLN A 4 1.99 16.89 -45.51
C GLN A 4 2.74 17.68 -44.42
N MET A 5 2.01 18.30 -43.49
CA MET A 5 2.60 18.96 -42.33
C MET A 5 3.32 17.97 -41.39
N CYS A 6 2.70 16.82 -41.12
CA CYS A 6 3.33 15.75 -40.33
C CYS A 6 4.59 15.17 -40.98
N ILE A 7 4.65 15.07 -42.33
CA ILE A 7 5.84 14.59 -43.06
C ILE A 7 6.97 15.63 -43.02
N ARG A 8 6.65 16.91 -43.18
CA ARG A 8 7.63 18.00 -43.12
C ARG A 8 8.26 18.14 -41.73
N ASP A 9 7.48 17.97 -40.67
CA ASP A 9 7.99 17.99 -39.29
C ASP A 9 8.89 16.79 -38.96
N ARG A 10 8.63 15.64 -39.56
CA ARG A 10 9.49 14.43 -39.34
C ARG A 10 10.89 14.58 -39.93
N LEU A 11 11.10 15.50 -40.87
CA LEU A 11 12.40 15.73 -41.54
C LEU A 11 13.24 16.84 -40.87
N ARG A 12 12.71 17.58 -39.93
CA ARG A 12 13.47 18.63 -39.23
C ARG A 12 14.53 18.01 -38.32
N LYS A 13 15.78 18.41 -38.50
CA LYS A 13 16.88 18.06 -37.59
C LYS A 13 16.70 18.78 -36.24
N VAL A 14 17.12 18.13 -35.16
CA VAL A 14 17.18 18.77 -33.86
C VAL A 14 18.31 19.82 -33.89
N PRO A 15 18.05 21.11 -33.53
CA PRO A 15 19.07 22.13 -33.53
C PRO A 15 20.22 21.77 -32.59
N PRO A 16 21.49 22.11 -32.91
CA PRO A 16 22.62 21.85 -32.03
C PRO A 16 22.51 22.53 -30.67
N SER A 17 21.74 23.63 -30.60
CA SER A 17 21.44 24.39 -29.36
C SER A 17 20.33 23.79 -28.53
N ALA A 18 19.76 22.64 -28.91
CA ALA A 18 18.69 22.00 -28.12
C ALA A 18 19.21 21.57 -26.74
N PRO A 19 18.38 21.68 -25.69
CA PRO A 19 18.77 21.27 -24.35
C PRO A 19 19.17 19.79 -24.28
N THR A 20 20.29 19.48 -23.70
CA THR A 20 20.79 18.10 -23.56
C THR A 20 21.02 17.67 -22.12
N GLY A 21 20.82 18.57 -21.14
CA GLY A 21 21.07 18.33 -19.73
C GLY A 21 20.15 17.27 -19.09
N PHE A 22 18.97 17.04 -19.66
CA PHE A 22 18.00 16.05 -19.19
C PHE A 22 18.25 14.62 -19.72
N ILE A 23 19.20 14.46 -20.67
CA ILE A 23 19.49 13.17 -21.29
C ILE A 23 20.24 12.29 -20.29
N PRO A 24 19.69 11.09 -19.95
CA PRO A 24 20.37 10.14 -19.07
C PRO A 24 21.74 9.73 -19.64
N GLU A 25 22.74 9.54 -18.76
CA GLU A 25 24.11 9.23 -19.17
C GLU A 25 24.18 7.97 -20.06
N SER A 26 23.36 6.98 -19.76
CA SER A 26 23.25 5.72 -20.56
C SER A 26 22.78 5.96 -22.00
N TRP A 27 22.07 7.04 -22.27
CA TRP A 27 21.52 7.39 -23.60
C TRP A 27 22.35 8.41 -24.33
N ARG A 28 23.28 9.10 -23.65
CA ARG A 28 24.09 10.19 -24.25
C ARG A 28 24.78 9.77 -25.54
N LYS A 29 25.41 8.60 -25.55
CA LYS A 29 26.13 8.08 -26.75
C LYS A 29 25.23 7.80 -27.94
N LEU A 30 23.94 7.49 -27.70
CA LEU A 30 22.94 7.26 -28.75
C LEU A 30 22.34 8.57 -29.27
N VAL A 31 22.20 9.56 -28.40
CA VAL A 31 21.60 10.86 -28.74
C VAL A 31 22.61 11.80 -29.33
N LEU A 32 23.81 11.90 -28.73
CA LEU A 32 24.87 12.82 -29.16
C LEU A 32 25.85 12.07 -30.04
N THR A 33 25.68 12.18 -31.38
CA THR A 33 26.53 11.54 -32.37
C THR A 33 27.54 12.51 -32.97
N PRO A 34 28.61 12.07 -33.61
CA PRO A 34 29.54 12.94 -34.33
C PRO A 34 28.88 13.80 -35.41
N SER A 35 27.75 13.34 -35.98
CA SER A 35 26.95 14.05 -36.99
C SER A 35 25.91 15.00 -36.42
N GLY A 36 25.82 15.15 -35.12
CA GLY A 36 24.86 15.98 -34.40
C GLY A 36 23.91 15.19 -33.49
N ILE A 37 22.78 15.79 -33.14
CA ILE A 37 21.79 15.17 -32.27
C ILE A 37 20.89 14.22 -33.07
N ASP A 38 20.90 12.92 -32.70
CA ASP A 38 19.96 11.95 -33.27
C ASP A 38 18.55 12.24 -32.76
N ARG A 39 17.68 12.61 -33.71
CA ARG A 39 16.31 13.03 -33.41
C ARG A 39 15.47 11.95 -32.71
N LYS A 40 15.58 10.72 -33.16
CA LYS A 40 14.75 9.61 -32.65
C LYS A 40 15.04 9.36 -31.18
N TYR A 41 16.29 9.23 -30.81
CA TYR A 41 16.68 8.99 -29.42
C TYR A 41 16.49 10.23 -28.56
N TYR A 42 16.66 11.42 -29.11
CA TYR A 42 16.35 12.68 -28.42
C TYR A 42 14.87 12.78 -28.07
N GLU A 43 13.97 12.52 -29.04
CA GLU A 43 12.52 12.53 -28.82
C GLU A 43 12.09 11.49 -27.79
N PHE A 44 12.70 10.30 -27.75
CA PHE A 44 12.45 9.31 -26.69
C PHE A 44 12.82 9.85 -25.30
N CYS A 45 13.96 10.52 -25.18
CA CYS A 45 14.36 11.14 -23.91
C CYS A 45 13.39 12.24 -23.51
N VAL A 46 12.97 13.12 -24.42
CA VAL A 46 11.96 14.17 -24.17
C VAL A 46 10.64 13.58 -23.71
N LEU A 47 10.14 12.54 -24.41
CA LEU A 47 8.87 11.88 -24.03
C LEU A 47 8.95 11.19 -22.69
N ASN A 48 10.10 10.61 -22.36
CA ASN A 48 10.30 10.00 -21.04
C ASN A 48 10.34 11.04 -19.92
N GLU A 49 11.00 12.19 -20.14
CA GLU A 49 11.02 13.30 -19.20
C GLU A 49 9.61 13.91 -19.03
N LEU A 50 8.91 14.17 -20.13
CA LEU A 50 7.52 14.63 -20.13
C LEU A 50 6.60 13.69 -19.35
N LYS A 51 6.77 12.38 -19.57
CA LYS A 51 6.01 11.36 -18.83
C LYS A 51 6.29 11.44 -17.31
N GLY A 52 7.55 11.64 -16.92
CA GLY A 52 7.96 11.85 -15.53
C GLY A 52 7.29 13.10 -14.93
N ALA A 53 7.43 14.23 -15.61
CA ALA A 53 6.90 15.53 -15.18
C ALA A 53 5.35 15.56 -15.10
N LEU A 54 4.66 14.87 -16.01
CA LEU A 54 3.20 14.69 -15.92
C LEU A 54 2.77 13.78 -14.75
N ARG A 55 3.59 12.79 -14.43
CA ARG A 55 3.31 11.87 -13.29
C ARG A 55 3.54 12.55 -11.95
N SER A 56 4.61 13.30 -11.82
CA SER A 56 4.90 14.09 -10.61
C SER A 56 3.89 15.23 -10.42
N GLY A 57 3.44 15.86 -11.49
CA GLY A 57 2.60 17.05 -11.48
C GLY A 57 3.36 18.35 -11.67
N ASP A 58 4.69 18.28 -12.01
CA ASP A 58 5.49 19.45 -12.40
C ASP A 58 4.95 20.09 -13.68
N ILE A 59 4.41 19.27 -14.56
CA ILE A 59 3.62 19.69 -15.72
C ILE A 59 2.22 19.13 -15.56
N TRP A 60 1.20 19.93 -15.79
CA TRP A 60 -0.20 19.50 -15.69
C TRP A 60 -1.02 19.94 -16.92
N VAL A 61 -2.16 19.30 -17.09
CA VAL A 61 -3.08 19.61 -18.18
C VAL A 61 -4.38 20.15 -17.58
N LYS A 62 -4.72 21.39 -17.89
CA LYS A 62 -5.95 22.02 -17.40
C LYS A 62 -7.18 21.18 -17.80
N GLY A 63 -8.05 20.90 -16.83
CA GLY A 63 -9.24 20.08 -17.02
C GLY A 63 -9.00 18.57 -17.10
N SER A 64 -7.76 18.11 -17.01
CA SER A 64 -7.47 16.67 -16.95
C SER A 64 -7.85 16.10 -15.58
N ARG A 65 -8.52 14.92 -15.58
CA ARG A 65 -8.77 14.19 -14.33
C ARG A 65 -7.51 13.53 -13.76
N ARG A 66 -6.59 13.13 -14.63
CA ARG A 66 -5.42 12.30 -14.27
C ARG A 66 -4.14 13.11 -14.09
N TYR A 67 -4.00 14.21 -14.79
CA TYR A 67 -2.81 15.06 -14.81
C TYR A 67 -3.13 16.48 -14.36
N LYS A 68 -3.72 16.60 -13.15
CA LYS A 68 -3.96 17.87 -12.48
C LYS A 68 -2.67 18.44 -11.89
N ASN A 69 -2.66 19.71 -11.54
CA ASN A 69 -1.67 20.27 -10.65
C ASN A 69 -1.64 19.48 -9.32
N PHE A 70 -0.48 19.36 -8.70
CA PHE A 70 -0.32 18.64 -7.43
C PHE A 70 -1.26 19.19 -6.35
N ASP A 71 -1.36 20.51 -6.23
CA ASP A 71 -2.23 21.17 -5.27
C ASP A 71 -3.73 20.89 -5.46
N ASP A 72 -4.17 20.64 -6.71
CA ASP A 72 -5.57 20.33 -7.02
C ASP A 72 -6.01 18.93 -6.50
N TYR A 73 -5.07 18.12 -6.00
CA TYR A 73 -5.39 16.83 -5.36
C TYR A 73 -5.61 16.96 -3.86
N LEU A 74 -5.09 18.02 -3.26
CA LEU A 74 -5.17 18.26 -1.82
C LEU A 74 -6.38 19.13 -1.48
N ILE A 75 -6.78 19.11 -0.22
CA ILE A 75 -7.76 20.09 0.28
C ILE A 75 -7.27 21.51 0.01
N PRO A 76 -8.17 22.46 -0.34
CA PRO A 76 -7.79 23.85 -0.54
C PRO A 76 -7.07 24.43 0.68
N THR A 77 -6.04 25.26 0.47
CA THR A 77 -5.24 25.83 1.57
C THR A 77 -6.11 26.60 2.57
N ALA A 78 -7.09 27.36 2.09
CA ALA A 78 -8.00 28.11 2.97
C ALA A 78 -8.88 27.20 3.87
N GLU A 79 -9.29 26.03 3.36
CA GLU A 79 -10.03 25.04 4.10
C GLU A 79 -9.14 24.32 5.13
N PHE A 80 -7.93 23.99 4.74
CA PHE A 80 -6.91 23.43 5.62
C PHE A 80 -6.62 24.36 6.80
N GLU A 81 -6.33 25.63 6.53
CA GLU A 81 -6.06 26.63 7.57
C GLU A 81 -7.25 26.81 8.53
N LYS A 82 -8.47 26.84 8.01
CA LYS A 82 -9.67 26.88 8.83
C LYS A 82 -9.80 25.64 9.73
N SER A 83 -9.56 24.46 9.19
CA SER A 83 -9.63 23.21 9.94
C SER A 83 -8.53 23.11 11.00
N ARG A 84 -7.34 23.63 10.70
CA ARG A 84 -6.22 23.71 11.64
C ARG A 84 -6.53 24.62 12.83
N HIS A 85 -7.05 25.83 12.57
CA HIS A 85 -7.42 26.77 13.63
C HIS A 85 -8.53 26.25 14.53
N ASN A 86 -9.40 25.40 14.02
CA ASN A 86 -10.50 24.80 14.77
C ASN A 86 -10.13 23.46 15.41
N ASP A 87 -8.89 23.02 15.35
CA ASP A 87 -8.40 21.71 15.82
C ASP A 87 -9.18 20.51 15.20
N GLN A 88 -9.50 20.61 13.91
CA GLN A 88 -10.34 19.65 13.18
C GLN A 88 -9.58 18.81 12.16
N LEU A 89 -8.24 18.76 12.23
CA LEU A 89 -7.44 18.01 11.25
C LEU A 89 -7.58 16.49 11.37
N GLN A 90 -8.05 15.97 12.50
CA GLN A 90 -8.23 14.54 12.79
C GLN A 90 -6.95 13.70 12.60
N LEU A 91 -5.78 14.33 12.79
CA LEU A 91 -4.49 13.66 12.77
C LEU A 91 -4.10 13.19 14.15
N ALA A 92 -3.24 12.16 14.20
CA ALA A 92 -2.77 11.58 15.46
C ALA A 92 -1.55 12.31 16.05
N VAL A 93 -1.15 13.43 15.46
CA VAL A 93 0.06 14.16 15.81
C VAL A 93 -0.23 15.61 16.18
N GLN A 94 0.66 16.20 16.95
CA GLN A 94 0.60 17.63 17.28
C GLN A 94 0.75 18.47 16.01
N THR A 95 -0.03 19.53 15.90
CA THR A 95 -0.01 20.42 14.73
C THR A 95 1.15 21.42 14.74
N ASP A 96 1.69 21.72 15.92
CA ASP A 96 2.91 22.56 16.06
C ASP A 96 4.16 21.71 15.77
N SER A 97 4.99 22.18 14.84
CA SER A 97 6.18 21.45 14.38
C SER A 97 7.24 21.30 15.47
N GLN A 98 7.44 22.31 16.31
CA GLN A 98 8.47 22.27 17.34
C GLN A 98 8.06 21.33 18.48
N ALA A 99 6.80 21.41 18.93
CA ALA A 99 6.25 20.50 19.94
C ALA A 99 6.30 19.06 19.46
N TYR A 100 5.89 18.80 18.20
CA TYR A 100 5.99 17.49 17.58
C TYR A 100 7.43 16.95 17.56
N LEU A 101 8.35 17.71 17.02
CA LEU A 101 9.76 17.31 16.90
C LEU A 101 10.40 17.08 18.26
N GLN A 102 10.15 17.98 19.21
CA GLN A 102 10.69 17.80 20.57
C GLN A 102 10.22 16.53 21.21
N ALA A 103 8.92 16.22 21.14
CA ALA A 103 8.35 14.98 21.66
C ALA A 103 8.97 13.74 20.99
N ARG A 104 9.09 13.75 19.65
CA ARG A 104 9.66 12.61 18.90
C ARG A 104 11.14 12.43 19.16
N MET A 105 11.93 13.51 19.22
CA MET A 105 13.37 13.44 19.51
C MET A 105 13.65 12.99 20.94
N THR A 106 12.83 13.41 21.91
CA THR A 106 12.93 12.93 23.29
C THR A 106 12.65 11.44 23.37
N LEU A 107 11.58 10.97 22.72
CA LEU A 107 11.25 9.54 22.69
C LEU A 107 12.35 8.74 21.99
N LEU A 108 12.86 9.22 20.84
CA LEU A 108 13.93 8.56 20.11
C LEU A 108 15.21 8.44 20.95
N ALA A 109 15.61 9.52 21.63
CA ALA A 109 16.78 9.50 22.50
C ALA A 109 16.62 8.51 23.67
N SER A 110 15.46 8.52 24.35
CA SER A 110 15.16 7.60 25.43
C SER A 110 15.23 6.13 24.99
N ARG A 111 14.63 5.79 23.84
CA ARG A 111 14.65 4.42 23.31
C ARG A 111 16.05 3.98 22.88
N LEU A 112 16.83 4.86 22.28
CA LEU A 112 18.21 4.55 21.91
C LEU A 112 19.11 4.38 23.14
N GLU A 113 18.92 5.17 24.19
CA GLU A 113 19.66 5.02 25.47
C GLU A 113 19.33 3.69 26.15
N GLU A 114 18.05 3.30 26.19
CA GLU A 114 17.58 2.02 26.71
C GLU A 114 18.26 0.84 26.00
N VAL A 115 18.15 0.77 24.68
CA VAL A 115 18.72 -0.34 23.90
C VAL A 115 20.26 -0.31 23.90
N ASN A 116 20.87 0.87 23.92
CA ASN A 116 22.32 1.00 24.08
C ASN A 116 22.80 0.42 25.41
N ALA A 117 22.08 0.68 26.52
CA ALA A 117 22.40 0.10 27.82
C ALA A 117 22.27 -1.44 27.80
N MET A 118 21.19 -1.97 27.21
CA MET A 118 20.99 -3.42 27.06
C MET A 118 22.09 -4.06 26.19
N ALA A 119 22.46 -3.42 25.08
CA ALA A 119 23.53 -3.90 24.21
C ALA A 119 24.90 -3.95 24.92
N LEU A 120 25.22 -2.95 25.71
CA LEU A 120 26.46 -2.92 26.54
C LEU A 120 26.46 -3.94 27.66
N ALA A 121 25.30 -4.22 28.25
CA ALA A 121 25.13 -5.22 29.30
C ALA A 121 25.09 -6.66 28.74
N GLY A 122 24.90 -6.85 27.47
CA GLY A 122 24.67 -8.18 26.86
C GLY A 122 23.26 -8.73 27.12
N ASP A 123 22.29 -7.88 27.46
CA ASP A 123 20.91 -8.24 27.79
C ASP A 123 19.99 -8.31 26.56
N LEU A 124 20.55 -8.63 25.41
CA LEU A 124 19.82 -8.87 24.16
C LEU A 124 20.03 -10.32 23.71
N PRO A 125 19.32 -11.31 24.31
CA PRO A 125 19.66 -12.73 24.20
C PRO A 125 19.62 -13.29 22.76
N ASP A 126 18.74 -12.72 21.92
CA ASP A 126 18.55 -13.20 20.54
C ASP A 126 19.07 -12.22 19.49
N VAL A 127 19.78 -11.18 19.92
CA VAL A 127 20.31 -10.14 19.04
C VAL A 127 21.81 -9.98 19.21
N ASP A 128 22.54 -10.19 18.14
CA ASP A 128 23.99 -9.94 18.07
C ASP A 128 24.24 -8.65 17.27
N ILE A 129 24.82 -7.66 17.92
CA ILE A 129 25.21 -6.38 17.32
C ILE A 129 26.73 -6.40 17.13
N SER A 130 27.18 -6.48 15.89
CA SER A 130 28.59 -6.54 15.54
C SER A 130 28.93 -5.48 14.46
N ASP A 131 30.20 -5.39 14.10
CA ASP A 131 30.65 -4.51 13.01
C ASP A 131 30.01 -4.86 11.65
N LYS A 132 29.49 -6.08 11.53
CA LYS A 132 28.77 -6.55 10.32
C LYS A 132 27.29 -6.14 10.31
N GLY A 133 26.77 -5.56 11.36
CA GLY A 133 25.39 -5.16 11.54
C GLY A 133 24.65 -5.95 12.62
N VAL A 134 23.32 -5.98 12.54
CA VAL A 134 22.45 -6.70 13.49
C VAL A 134 22.08 -8.06 12.95
N LYS A 135 22.23 -9.09 13.75
CA LYS A 135 21.70 -10.44 13.51
C LYS A 135 20.68 -10.76 14.58
N ILE A 136 19.49 -11.14 14.18
CA ILE A 136 18.45 -11.67 15.08
C ILE A 136 18.37 -13.18 14.86
N THR A 137 18.40 -13.92 15.94
CA THR A 137 18.19 -15.38 15.93
C THR A 137 16.70 -15.65 15.77
N PRO A 138 16.25 -16.34 14.72
CA PRO A 138 14.84 -16.70 14.60
C PRO A 138 14.41 -17.59 15.76
N LEU A 139 13.19 -17.39 16.26
CA LEU A 139 12.58 -18.30 17.22
C LEU A 139 12.40 -19.67 16.59
N GLU A 140 12.68 -20.72 17.36
CA GLU A 140 12.42 -22.09 16.93
C GLU A 140 10.91 -22.32 16.83
N ASN A 141 10.49 -22.87 15.70
CA ASN A 141 9.09 -23.21 15.47
C ASN A 141 8.77 -24.52 16.20
N SER A 142 8.32 -24.41 17.45
CA SER A 142 7.94 -25.58 18.25
C SER A 142 6.42 -25.82 18.21
N VAL A 143 5.99 -26.78 17.41
CA VAL A 143 4.63 -27.30 17.47
C VAL A 143 4.59 -28.38 18.56
N PRO A 144 3.80 -28.21 19.64
CA PRO A 144 3.71 -29.22 20.70
C PRO A 144 3.31 -30.58 20.13
N SER A 145 3.94 -31.64 20.65
CA SER A 145 3.60 -33.02 20.25
C SER A 145 2.12 -33.30 20.56
N GLY A 146 1.37 -33.79 19.55
CA GLY A 146 -0.05 -34.07 19.70
C GLY A 146 -0.99 -33.03 19.08
N VAL A 147 -0.51 -31.84 18.72
CA VAL A 147 -1.37 -30.81 18.07
C VAL A 147 -1.90 -31.31 16.72
N SER A 148 -1.06 -31.90 15.87
CA SER A 148 -1.53 -32.41 14.56
C SER A 148 -2.58 -33.51 14.71
N PRO A 149 -2.40 -34.59 15.50
CA PRO A 149 -3.45 -35.58 15.70
C PRO A 149 -4.74 -35.02 16.31
N PHE A 150 -4.62 -34.04 17.21
CA PHE A 150 -5.78 -33.37 17.79
C PHE A 150 -6.53 -32.54 16.74
N ALA A 151 -5.82 -31.80 15.91
CA ALA A 151 -6.39 -31.02 14.81
C ALA A 151 -7.12 -31.92 13.82
N ASP A 152 -6.50 -33.05 13.41
CA ASP A 152 -7.12 -34.01 12.52
C ASP A 152 -8.41 -34.63 13.10
N LEU A 153 -8.41 -34.89 14.40
CA LEU A 153 -9.61 -35.37 15.11
C LEU A 153 -10.73 -34.32 15.08
N VAL A 154 -10.41 -33.06 15.42
CA VAL A 154 -11.39 -31.98 15.46
C VAL A 154 -11.93 -31.68 14.06
N TYR A 155 -11.06 -31.57 13.06
CA TYR A 155 -11.49 -31.39 11.67
C TYR A 155 -12.34 -32.54 11.15
N GLY A 156 -12.05 -33.76 11.54
CA GLY A 156 -12.87 -34.94 11.20
C GLY A 156 -14.29 -34.94 11.81
N MET A 157 -14.51 -34.11 12.85
CA MET A 157 -15.85 -33.93 13.46
C MET A 157 -16.70 -32.87 12.75
N LEU A 158 -16.08 -32.01 11.91
CA LEU A 158 -16.81 -30.96 11.23
C LEU A 158 -17.61 -31.49 10.04
N PRO A 159 -18.80 -30.95 9.78
CA PRO A 159 -19.57 -31.30 8.59
C PRO A 159 -18.82 -30.85 7.32
N HIS A 160 -19.07 -31.56 6.20
CA HIS A 160 -18.51 -31.19 4.89
C HIS A 160 -19.61 -30.61 3.96
N PRO A 161 -20.12 -29.37 4.22
CA PRO A 161 -21.15 -28.78 3.38
C PRO A 161 -20.58 -28.42 2.01
N LYS A 162 -21.43 -28.38 0.98
CA LYS A 162 -21.06 -27.86 -0.33
C LYS A 162 -20.92 -26.35 -0.28
N ILE A 163 -20.02 -25.80 -1.10
CA ILE A 163 -19.82 -24.36 -1.18
C ILE A 163 -21.13 -23.60 -1.51
N THR A 164 -22.01 -24.20 -2.30
CA THR A 164 -23.33 -23.63 -2.62
C THR A 164 -24.24 -23.55 -1.40
N GLU A 165 -24.20 -24.53 -0.54
CA GLU A 165 -24.97 -24.57 0.73
C GLU A 165 -24.43 -23.51 1.69
N ILE A 166 -23.11 -23.38 1.80
CA ILE A 166 -22.46 -22.33 2.61
C ILE A 166 -22.88 -20.95 2.12
N LEU A 167 -22.89 -20.68 0.81
CA LEU A 167 -23.26 -19.38 0.27
C LEU A 167 -24.72 -19.03 0.58
N GLU A 168 -25.67 -19.98 0.41
CA GLU A 168 -27.09 -19.79 0.72
C GLU A 168 -27.29 -19.57 2.23
N GLU A 169 -26.62 -20.34 3.08
CA GLU A 169 -26.72 -20.26 4.53
C GLU A 169 -26.16 -18.94 5.06
N VAL A 170 -24.97 -18.53 4.60
CA VAL A 170 -24.34 -17.26 4.98
C VAL A 170 -25.18 -16.07 4.50
N ASP A 171 -25.76 -16.14 3.30
CA ASP A 171 -26.69 -15.09 2.84
C ASP A 171 -27.94 -15.02 3.72
N SER A 172 -28.47 -16.16 4.16
CA SER A 172 -29.63 -16.18 5.07
C SER A 172 -29.33 -15.51 6.43
N TRP A 173 -28.10 -15.59 6.92
CA TRP A 173 -27.67 -14.96 8.19
C TRP A 173 -27.35 -13.49 8.06
N THR A 174 -26.73 -13.09 6.96
CA THR A 174 -26.15 -11.75 6.79
C THR A 174 -26.90 -10.86 5.83
N GLY A 175 -27.57 -11.47 4.85
CA GLY A 175 -28.22 -10.74 3.76
C GLY A 175 -27.24 -10.00 2.87
N PHE A 176 -25.98 -10.48 2.74
CA PHE A 176 -24.94 -9.79 1.99
C PHE A 176 -25.29 -9.58 0.52
N THR A 177 -26.14 -10.43 -0.06
CA THR A 177 -26.62 -10.29 -1.45
C THR A 177 -27.44 -9.02 -1.68
N ARG A 178 -27.97 -8.39 -0.61
CA ARG A 178 -28.69 -7.10 -0.70
C ARG A 178 -27.85 -5.94 -1.27
N HIS A 179 -26.54 -6.03 -1.21
CA HIS A 179 -25.63 -5.03 -1.73
C HIS A 179 -25.46 -5.08 -3.26
N PHE A 180 -25.84 -6.19 -3.89
CA PHE A 180 -25.78 -6.32 -5.35
C PHE A 180 -26.99 -5.66 -6.01
N ALA A 181 -26.94 -4.35 -6.12
CA ALA A 181 -27.98 -3.53 -6.72
C ALA A 181 -27.72 -3.25 -8.20
N HIS A 182 -28.79 -3.06 -8.97
CA HIS A 182 -28.72 -2.75 -10.40
C HIS A 182 -27.97 -1.44 -10.65
N LEU A 183 -27.07 -1.42 -11.64
CA LEU A 183 -26.17 -0.30 -11.94
C LEU A 183 -26.90 1.05 -12.17
N LYS A 184 -28.08 1.03 -12.78
CA LYS A 184 -28.89 2.23 -13.07
C LYS A 184 -29.94 2.55 -12.00
N ASN A 185 -30.26 1.59 -11.12
CA ASN A 185 -31.30 1.77 -10.10
C ASN A 185 -30.95 0.97 -8.86
N ASN A 186 -30.36 1.63 -7.90
CA ASN A 186 -29.89 1.02 -6.64
C ASN A 186 -30.99 0.35 -5.80
N ASN A 187 -32.26 0.59 -6.09
CA ASN A 187 -33.40 -0.04 -5.39
C ASN A 187 -33.82 -1.39 -6.00
N VAL A 188 -33.27 -1.75 -7.17
CA VAL A 188 -33.59 -3.00 -7.85
C VAL A 188 -32.54 -4.05 -7.54
N ARG A 189 -33.00 -5.19 -7.04
CA ARG A 189 -32.18 -6.40 -6.77
C ARG A 189 -32.44 -7.45 -7.84
N PRO A 190 -31.52 -8.42 -8.04
CA PRO A 190 -31.79 -9.56 -8.88
C PRO A 190 -33.04 -10.28 -8.45
N LYS A 191 -33.92 -10.66 -9.39
CA LYS A 191 -35.16 -11.40 -9.07
C LYS A 191 -34.86 -12.81 -8.58
N ASP A 192 -33.78 -13.39 -9.04
CA ASP A 192 -33.31 -14.73 -8.70
C ASP A 192 -31.99 -14.63 -7.92
N GLY A 193 -32.08 -14.82 -6.59
CA GLY A 193 -30.91 -14.82 -5.68
C GLY A 193 -29.96 -15.97 -5.94
N ARG A 194 -30.46 -17.15 -6.35
CA ARG A 194 -29.60 -18.30 -6.68
C ARG A 194 -28.75 -18.02 -7.91
N LEU A 195 -29.34 -17.37 -8.92
CA LEU A 195 -28.59 -16.98 -10.13
C LEU A 195 -27.49 -15.97 -9.79
N LEU A 196 -27.71 -15.05 -8.83
CA LEU A 196 -26.67 -14.14 -8.33
C LEU A 196 -25.56 -14.94 -7.63
N LEU A 197 -25.89 -15.81 -6.67
CA LEU A 197 -24.90 -16.63 -5.95
C LEU A 197 -24.12 -17.54 -6.91
N THR A 198 -24.78 -18.10 -7.93
CA THR A 198 -24.13 -18.89 -8.98
C THR A 198 -23.11 -18.04 -9.78
N THR A 199 -23.46 -16.78 -10.07
CA THR A 199 -22.56 -15.87 -10.79
C THR A 199 -21.36 -15.47 -9.92
N ILE A 200 -21.59 -15.17 -8.63
CA ILE A 200 -20.52 -14.91 -7.64
C ILE A 200 -19.60 -16.11 -7.51
N LEU A 201 -20.15 -17.32 -7.43
CA LEU A 201 -19.36 -18.54 -7.36
C LEU A 201 -18.50 -18.74 -8.63
N ALA A 202 -19.06 -18.47 -9.81
CA ALA A 202 -18.31 -18.57 -11.07
C ALA A 202 -17.11 -17.63 -11.11
N ASP A 203 -17.25 -16.43 -10.56
CA ASP A 203 -16.15 -15.47 -10.42
C ASP A 203 -15.14 -15.96 -9.37
N GLY A 204 -15.60 -16.38 -8.20
CA GLY A 204 -14.76 -16.78 -7.07
C GLY A 204 -13.87 -17.99 -7.35
N ILE A 205 -14.37 -18.98 -8.09
CA ILE A 205 -13.60 -20.18 -8.48
C ILE A 205 -12.93 -20.06 -9.86
N ASN A 206 -13.04 -18.88 -10.50
CA ASN A 206 -12.50 -18.62 -11.84
C ASN A 206 -12.91 -19.66 -12.90
N LEU A 207 -14.12 -20.21 -12.80
CA LEU A 207 -14.65 -21.21 -13.74
C LEU A 207 -15.05 -20.58 -15.07
N GLY A 208 -15.52 -19.34 -15.01
CA GLY A 208 -16.10 -18.61 -16.13
C GLY A 208 -17.57 -18.98 -16.42
N LEU A 209 -18.32 -18.02 -16.92
CA LEU A 209 -19.79 -18.12 -17.05
C LEU A 209 -20.26 -19.23 -18.00
N THR A 210 -19.49 -19.54 -19.05
CA THR A 210 -19.85 -20.60 -19.99
C THR A 210 -19.86 -21.96 -19.32
N LYS A 211 -18.77 -22.32 -18.64
CA LYS A 211 -18.67 -23.60 -17.93
C LYS A 211 -19.62 -23.67 -16.72
N MET A 212 -19.85 -22.55 -16.05
CA MET A 212 -20.82 -22.49 -14.97
C MET A 212 -22.24 -22.80 -15.48
N ALA A 213 -22.65 -22.20 -16.62
CA ALA A 213 -23.94 -22.48 -17.23
C ALA A 213 -24.11 -23.93 -17.68
N GLU A 214 -23.04 -24.57 -18.16
CA GLU A 214 -23.02 -26.00 -18.49
C GLU A 214 -23.17 -26.91 -17.26
N SER A 215 -22.66 -26.46 -16.11
CA SER A 215 -22.64 -27.24 -14.86
C SER A 215 -23.87 -27.04 -13.98
N CYS A 216 -24.64 -25.95 -14.19
CA CYS A 216 -25.76 -25.55 -13.35
C CYS A 216 -27.10 -25.68 -14.12
N PRO A 217 -27.95 -26.68 -13.82
CA PRO A 217 -29.29 -26.76 -14.40
C PRO A 217 -30.11 -25.51 -14.10
N GLY A 218 -30.73 -24.91 -15.11
CA GLY A 218 -31.54 -23.68 -14.99
C GLY A 218 -30.79 -22.36 -15.14
N ALA A 219 -29.46 -22.35 -15.17
CA ALA A 219 -28.66 -21.18 -15.49
C ALA A 219 -28.29 -21.20 -16.98
N THR A 220 -28.55 -20.11 -17.69
CA THR A 220 -28.05 -19.90 -19.04
C THR A 220 -26.88 -18.93 -19.05
N ARG A 221 -25.96 -19.04 -20.01
CA ARG A 221 -24.87 -18.10 -20.15
C ARG A 221 -25.37 -16.64 -20.21
N SER A 222 -26.42 -16.39 -20.98
CA SER A 222 -27.01 -15.05 -21.13
C SER A 222 -27.57 -14.50 -19.82
N SER A 223 -28.21 -15.36 -18.98
CA SER A 223 -28.71 -14.94 -17.68
C SER A 223 -27.57 -14.58 -16.70
N LEU A 224 -26.48 -15.38 -16.67
CA LEU A 224 -25.30 -15.08 -15.86
C LEU A 224 -24.57 -13.81 -16.32
N GLU A 225 -24.38 -13.63 -17.65
CA GLU A 225 -23.82 -12.40 -18.23
C GLU A 225 -24.68 -11.16 -17.87
N GLY A 226 -26.00 -11.30 -17.86
CA GLY A 226 -26.92 -10.23 -17.42
C GLY A 226 -26.72 -9.86 -15.96
N ILE A 227 -26.61 -10.83 -15.06
CA ILE A 227 -26.33 -10.59 -13.64
C ILE A 227 -24.98 -9.92 -13.47
N GLN A 228 -23.92 -10.46 -14.10
CA GLN A 228 -22.58 -9.91 -14.00
C GLN A 228 -22.51 -8.46 -14.49
N ALA A 229 -23.12 -8.16 -15.65
CA ALA A 229 -23.06 -6.82 -16.24
C ALA A 229 -23.83 -5.74 -15.46
N TRP A 230 -24.95 -6.10 -14.83
CA TRP A 230 -25.84 -5.14 -14.22
C TRP A 230 -25.76 -5.04 -12.69
N TYR A 231 -25.29 -6.07 -12.00
CA TYR A 231 -25.33 -6.15 -10.55
C TYR A 231 -23.96 -6.33 -9.90
N ILE A 232 -22.98 -6.93 -10.59
CA ILE A 232 -21.67 -7.22 -10.03
C ILE A 232 -20.64 -6.17 -10.46
N ARG A 233 -19.99 -5.54 -9.48
CA ARG A 233 -18.93 -4.56 -9.66
C ARG A 233 -18.13 -4.40 -8.36
N ASP A 234 -17.00 -3.75 -8.40
CA ASP A 234 -16.08 -3.61 -7.26
C ASP A 234 -16.80 -3.04 -6.02
N GLU A 235 -17.65 -2.02 -6.19
CA GLU A 235 -18.36 -1.37 -5.08
C GLU A 235 -19.38 -2.31 -4.43
N THR A 236 -20.07 -3.16 -5.22
CA THR A 236 -21.04 -4.12 -4.66
C THR A 236 -20.34 -5.27 -3.93
N TYR A 237 -19.17 -5.69 -4.41
CA TYR A 237 -18.33 -6.66 -3.68
C TYR A 237 -17.79 -6.05 -2.39
N SER A 238 -17.31 -4.80 -2.39
CA SER A 238 -16.79 -4.15 -1.18
C SER A 238 -17.86 -4.04 -0.09
N ALA A 239 -19.06 -3.58 -0.45
CA ALA A 239 -20.17 -3.47 0.49
C ALA A 239 -20.65 -4.84 1.02
N ALA A 240 -20.71 -5.86 0.15
CA ALA A 240 -21.05 -7.22 0.56
C ALA A 240 -19.97 -7.83 1.47
N LEU A 241 -18.70 -7.58 1.19
CA LEU A 241 -17.58 -8.02 2.03
C LEU A 241 -17.64 -7.37 3.41
N ALA A 242 -17.90 -6.06 3.49
CA ALA A 242 -18.06 -5.36 4.76
C ALA A 242 -19.16 -5.97 5.64
N GLU A 243 -20.29 -6.35 5.03
CA GLU A 243 -21.39 -7.04 5.73
C GLU A 243 -20.94 -8.37 6.34
N LEU A 244 -20.19 -9.17 5.57
CA LEU A 244 -19.65 -10.44 6.05
C LEU A 244 -18.65 -10.26 7.19
N VAL A 245 -17.77 -9.27 7.06
CA VAL A 245 -16.77 -8.93 8.09
C VAL A 245 -17.45 -8.49 9.39
N ASN A 246 -18.46 -7.62 9.30
CA ASN A 246 -19.22 -7.15 10.45
C ASN A 246 -19.96 -8.31 11.13
N ALA A 247 -20.61 -9.17 10.34
CA ALA A 247 -21.27 -10.35 10.87
C ALA A 247 -20.29 -11.33 11.54
N GLN A 248 -19.06 -11.47 11.04
CA GLN A 248 -18.02 -12.30 11.67
C GLN A 248 -17.51 -11.68 12.97
N LYS A 249 -17.29 -10.37 13.00
CA LYS A 249 -16.87 -9.61 14.19
C LYS A 249 -17.77 -9.87 15.41
N GLU A 250 -19.07 -10.02 15.17
CA GLU A 250 -20.08 -10.30 16.20
C GLU A 250 -20.08 -11.75 16.72
N ARG A 251 -19.29 -12.66 16.12
CA ARG A 251 -19.26 -14.07 16.52
C ARG A 251 -18.33 -14.30 17.71
N PRO A 252 -18.76 -15.05 18.74
CA PRO A 252 -17.92 -15.30 19.91
C PRO A 252 -16.58 -15.98 19.58
N LEU A 253 -16.56 -16.85 18.54
CA LEU A 253 -15.33 -17.51 18.10
C LEU A 253 -14.34 -16.54 17.46
N ALA A 254 -14.82 -15.47 16.80
CA ALA A 254 -13.95 -14.45 16.23
C ALA A 254 -13.15 -13.71 17.30
N ALA A 255 -13.78 -13.39 18.43
CA ALA A 255 -13.14 -12.74 19.57
C ALA A 255 -12.05 -13.61 20.25
N PHE A 256 -12.06 -14.93 20.02
CA PHE A 256 -11.00 -15.82 20.50
C PHE A 256 -9.67 -15.59 19.74
N TRP A 257 -9.74 -15.20 18.49
CA TRP A 257 -8.56 -14.95 17.64
C TRP A 257 -7.99 -13.54 17.81
N GLY A 258 -8.84 -12.56 18.04
CA GLY A 258 -8.45 -11.17 18.20
C GLY A 258 -9.65 -10.26 18.43
N ASP A 259 -9.38 -9.00 18.73
CA ASP A 259 -10.39 -7.99 19.00
C ASP A 259 -10.80 -7.15 17.77
N GLY A 260 -10.21 -7.44 16.61
CA GLY A 260 -10.45 -6.72 15.37
C GLY A 260 -9.68 -5.41 15.24
N THR A 261 -8.66 -5.17 16.08
CA THR A 261 -7.85 -3.95 16.04
C THR A 261 -6.52 -4.13 15.29
N THR A 262 -6.12 -5.38 15.09
CA THR A 262 -4.87 -5.73 14.40
C THR A 262 -5.16 -6.29 13.01
N SER A 263 -4.29 -5.98 12.05
CA SER A 263 -4.42 -6.48 10.69
C SER A 263 -3.08 -6.72 10.00
N SER A 264 -3.12 -7.51 8.94
CA SER A 264 -1.99 -7.70 8.05
C SER A 264 -2.39 -7.53 6.59
N SER A 265 -1.43 -7.25 5.70
CA SER A 265 -1.70 -7.18 4.27
C SER A 265 -0.57 -7.77 3.44
N ASP A 266 -0.97 -8.39 2.33
CA ASP A 266 -0.05 -8.98 1.35
C ASP A 266 -0.60 -8.91 -0.07
N GLY A 267 0.29 -9.04 -1.03
CA GLY A 267 0.01 -8.96 -2.45
C GLY A 267 0.22 -10.27 -3.18
N GLN A 268 -0.85 -10.90 -3.65
CA GLN A 268 -0.79 -12.11 -4.45
C GLN A 268 -0.74 -11.79 -5.95
N ASN A 269 0.27 -12.32 -6.65
CA ASN A 269 0.48 -12.08 -8.07
C ASN A 269 -0.17 -13.14 -8.96
N PHE A 270 -0.89 -12.68 -9.98
CA PHE A 270 -1.52 -13.54 -10.98
C PHE A 270 -1.03 -13.17 -12.38
N ARG A 271 -0.77 -14.19 -13.20
CA ARG A 271 -0.52 -13.99 -14.63
C ARG A 271 -1.84 -13.75 -15.34
N VAL A 272 -1.87 -12.81 -16.27
CA VAL A 272 -3.07 -12.45 -17.03
C VAL A 272 -2.73 -12.55 -18.51
N GLY A 273 -3.63 -13.17 -19.27
CA GLY A 273 -3.52 -13.20 -20.73
C GLY A 273 -3.52 -11.80 -21.34
N SER A 274 -2.98 -11.63 -22.52
CA SER A 274 -2.72 -10.35 -23.20
C SER A 274 -3.94 -9.44 -23.41
N HIS A 275 -5.14 -9.93 -23.22
CA HIS A 275 -6.42 -9.25 -23.51
C HIS A 275 -7.20 -8.81 -22.27
N GLY A 276 -6.65 -8.96 -21.06
CA GLY A 276 -7.32 -8.53 -19.83
C GLY A 276 -7.36 -7.01 -19.69
N ARG A 277 -8.45 -6.47 -19.14
CA ARG A 277 -8.64 -5.03 -18.88
C ARG A 277 -7.49 -4.40 -18.06
N TYR A 278 -6.85 -5.17 -17.22
CA TYR A 278 -5.72 -4.78 -16.36
C TYR A 278 -4.38 -5.34 -16.87
N ALA A 279 -4.39 -6.12 -17.96
CA ALA A 279 -3.20 -6.68 -18.57
C ALA A 279 -2.43 -5.59 -19.29
N GLY A 280 -1.38 -5.08 -18.74
CA GLY A 280 -0.59 -4.05 -19.40
C GLY A 280 0.74 -3.74 -18.78
N GLN A 281 1.01 -4.26 -17.58
CA GLN A 281 2.27 -3.96 -16.91
C GLN A 281 3.06 -5.25 -16.64
N VAL A 282 4.26 -5.27 -17.21
CA VAL A 282 5.28 -6.27 -16.90
C VAL A 282 6.12 -5.72 -15.75
N ASN A 283 6.23 -6.46 -14.66
CA ASN A 283 7.19 -6.18 -13.61
C ASN A 283 8.22 -7.31 -13.59
N LEU A 284 9.44 -6.98 -13.97
CA LEU A 284 10.53 -7.95 -14.08
C LEU A 284 10.84 -8.69 -12.78
N LYS A 285 10.47 -8.14 -11.63
CA LYS A 285 10.60 -8.86 -10.33
C LYS A 285 9.74 -10.13 -10.29
N TYR A 286 8.58 -10.12 -10.99
CA TYR A 286 7.61 -11.22 -10.99
C TYR A 286 7.54 -11.97 -12.32
N GLY A 287 8.45 -11.67 -13.25
CA GLY A 287 8.55 -12.32 -14.56
C GLY A 287 8.34 -11.39 -15.74
N GLN A 288 8.46 -11.93 -16.94
CA GLN A 288 8.39 -11.17 -18.20
C GLN A 288 6.95 -11.06 -18.76
N GLU A 289 6.00 -11.76 -18.15
CA GLU A 289 4.61 -11.79 -18.62
C GLU A 289 3.74 -10.71 -17.96
N PRO A 290 2.71 -10.19 -18.64
CA PRO A 290 1.72 -9.32 -18.04
C PRO A 290 1.01 -10.00 -16.86
N GLY A 291 0.69 -9.23 -15.84
CA GLY A 291 -0.04 -9.77 -14.69
C GLY A 291 -0.70 -8.68 -13.87
N VAL A 292 -1.53 -9.12 -12.97
CA VAL A 292 -2.17 -8.30 -11.93
C VAL A 292 -1.76 -8.79 -10.56
N GLN A 293 -1.93 -7.94 -9.58
CA GLN A 293 -1.74 -8.29 -8.18
C GLN A 293 -3.05 -8.02 -7.46
N ILE A 294 -3.48 -8.95 -6.64
CA ILE A 294 -4.58 -8.74 -5.70
C ILE A 294 -3.93 -8.42 -4.36
N TYR A 295 -4.17 -7.22 -3.86
CA TYR A 295 -3.68 -6.76 -2.57
C TYR A 295 -4.79 -6.88 -1.56
N THR A 296 -4.58 -7.68 -0.51
CA THR A 296 -5.59 -8.07 0.47
C THR A 296 -5.16 -7.65 1.87
N HIS A 297 -6.11 -7.15 2.67
CA HIS A 297 -5.95 -6.89 4.10
C HIS A 297 -6.82 -7.87 4.88
N ILE A 298 -6.24 -8.47 5.91
CA ILE A 298 -6.88 -9.47 6.76
C ILE A 298 -6.77 -9.00 8.20
N SER A 299 -7.87 -9.08 8.97
CA SER A 299 -7.86 -8.78 10.40
C SER A 299 -7.31 -9.97 11.22
N ASP A 300 -6.98 -9.74 12.47
CA ASP A 300 -6.63 -10.78 13.47
C ASP A 300 -7.75 -11.81 13.68
N GLN A 301 -8.97 -11.49 13.31
CA GLN A 301 -10.12 -12.39 13.31
C GLN A 301 -10.22 -13.24 12.03
N TYR A 302 -9.17 -13.28 11.20
CA TYR A 302 -9.11 -13.97 9.90
C TYR A 302 -10.15 -13.49 8.88
N SER A 303 -10.67 -12.27 9.02
CA SER A 303 -11.58 -11.66 8.05
C SER A 303 -10.80 -10.86 7.02
N PRO A 304 -10.85 -11.21 5.73
CA PRO A 304 -10.37 -10.32 4.67
C PRO A 304 -11.35 -9.15 4.55
N PHE A 305 -10.96 -7.96 4.99
CA PHE A 305 -11.84 -6.79 5.03
C PHE A 305 -11.62 -5.79 3.89
N TYR A 306 -10.55 -5.96 3.13
CA TYR A 306 -10.28 -5.17 1.94
C TYR A 306 -9.49 -6.00 0.94
N ALA A 307 -9.93 -6.00 -0.31
CA ALA A 307 -9.20 -6.63 -1.41
C ALA A 307 -9.32 -5.76 -2.67
N LYS A 308 -8.20 -5.51 -3.34
CA LYS A 308 -8.17 -4.70 -4.56
C LYS A 308 -7.22 -5.24 -5.60
N VAL A 309 -7.70 -5.27 -6.84
CA VAL A 309 -6.83 -5.54 -7.99
C VAL A 309 -5.98 -4.31 -8.28
N ILE A 310 -4.68 -4.47 -8.14
CA ILE A 310 -3.70 -3.43 -8.45
C ILE A 310 -2.83 -3.84 -9.65
N SER A 311 -2.32 -2.83 -10.35
CA SER A 311 -1.27 -3.09 -11.34
C SER A 311 -0.01 -3.52 -10.59
N ARG A 312 0.84 -4.35 -11.22
CA ARG A 312 2.11 -4.83 -10.65
C ARG A 312 3.08 -3.67 -10.31
N VAL A 313 2.73 -2.90 -9.29
CA VAL A 313 3.52 -1.83 -8.67
C VAL A 313 3.97 -2.30 -7.29
N ARG A 314 4.75 -1.46 -6.61
CA ARG A 314 5.16 -1.75 -5.24
C ARG A 314 3.95 -1.79 -4.30
N ASP A 315 3.85 -2.83 -3.50
CA ASP A 315 2.78 -3.08 -2.54
C ASP A 315 2.65 -1.96 -1.52
N SER A 316 3.78 -1.44 -1.06
CA SER A 316 3.87 -0.35 -0.08
C SER A 316 3.01 0.87 -0.39
N THR A 317 2.67 1.12 -1.66
CA THR A 317 1.80 2.25 -2.02
C THR A 317 0.33 2.02 -1.69
N HIS A 318 -0.09 0.78 -1.48
CA HIS A 318 -1.50 0.41 -1.28
C HIS A 318 -1.84 0.02 0.16
N VAL A 319 -0.85 -0.08 1.03
CA VAL A 319 -1.03 -0.48 2.44
C VAL A 319 -2.06 0.41 3.15
N LEU A 320 -1.93 1.73 3.01
CA LEU A 320 -2.81 2.69 3.66
C LEU A 320 -4.23 2.74 3.07
N ASP A 321 -4.36 2.46 1.77
CA ASP A 321 -5.68 2.52 1.12
C ASP A 321 -6.65 1.52 1.78
N GLY A 322 -6.20 0.31 2.12
CA GLY A 322 -7.03 -0.69 2.77
C GLY A 322 -7.40 -0.36 4.21
N LEU A 323 -6.54 0.35 4.93
CA LEU A 323 -6.80 0.77 6.30
C LEU A 323 -7.77 1.95 6.40
N LEU A 324 -7.81 2.80 5.36
CA LEU A 324 -8.59 4.04 5.37
C LEU A 324 -9.93 3.90 4.65
N TYR A 325 -10.03 2.98 3.69
CA TYR A 325 -11.16 2.96 2.75
C TYR A 325 -11.87 1.59 2.70
N HIS A 326 -11.76 0.77 3.76
CA HIS A 326 -12.65 -0.36 3.95
C HIS A 326 -14.02 0.10 4.46
N GLU A 327 -15.06 -0.64 4.13
CA GLU A 327 -16.44 -0.29 4.47
C GLU A 327 -16.95 -1.02 5.73
N SER A 328 -16.08 -1.84 6.38
CA SER A 328 -16.43 -2.59 7.60
C SER A 328 -16.29 -1.74 8.87
N ASP A 329 -16.91 -2.19 9.97
CA ASP A 329 -16.88 -1.56 11.29
C ASP A 329 -15.63 -1.93 12.13
N LEU A 330 -14.59 -2.45 11.49
CA LEU A 330 -13.32 -2.72 12.15
C LEU A 330 -12.58 -1.41 12.49
N GLU A 331 -12.04 -1.32 13.69
CA GLU A 331 -11.24 -0.19 14.15
C GLU A 331 -9.76 -0.59 14.23
N ILE A 332 -9.12 -0.70 13.04
CA ILE A 332 -7.72 -1.11 12.95
C ILE A 332 -6.82 -0.03 13.53
N THR A 333 -5.99 -0.41 14.49
CA THR A 333 -4.98 0.46 15.12
C THR A 333 -3.56 0.02 14.84
N GLU A 334 -3.35 -1.28 14.58
CA GLU A 334 -2.03 -1.86 14.30
C GLU A 334 -2.04 -2.64 12.98
N HIS A 335 -0.94 -2.49 12.21
CA HIS A 335 -0.86 -3.10 10.89
C HIS A 335 0.50 -3.71 10.59
N TYR A 336 0.48 -4.94 10.11
CA TYR A 336 1.64 -5.74 9.73
C TYR A 336 1.74 -5.90 8.22
N THR A 337 2.95 -5.91 7.68
CA THR A 337 3.19 -6.21 6.26
C THR A 337 4.42 -7.10 6.10
N ASP A 338 4.49 -7.76 4.94
CA ASP A 338 5.71 -8.41 4.48
C ASP A 338 6.82 -7.38 4.16
N THR A 339 7.96 -7.88 3.72
CA THR A 339 9.15 -7.07 3.39
C THR A 339 8.97 -6.12 2.19
N ALA A 340 7.96 -6.31 1.37
CA ALA A 340 7.65 -5.47 0.21
C ALA A 340 6.73 -4.29 0.56
N GLY A 341 6.03 -4.37 1.71
CA GLY A 341 5.00 -3.43 2.13
C GLY A 341 5.51 -2.12 2.73
N PHE A 342 6.79 -1.95 3.05
CA PHE A 342 7.26 -0.75 3.74
C PHE A 342 8.21 0.15 2.94
N THR A 343 8.12 1.43 3.22
CA THR A 343 9.09 2.49 2.88
C THR A 343 9.08 3.53 3.99
N GLU A 344 10.07 4.43 4.02
CA GLU A 344 10.05 5.55 4.98
C GLU A 344 8.79 6.40 4.85
N HIS A 345 8.27 6.60 3.64
CA HIS A 345 7.02 7.34 3.43
C HIS A 345 5.80 6.64 4.04
N VAL A 346 5.76 5.29 4.01
CA VAL A 346 4.68 4.52 4.67
C VAL A 346 4.77 4.68 6.18
N PHE A 347 5.96 4.54 6.78
CA PHE A 347 6.15 4.79 8.21
C PHE A 347 5.67 6.18 8.62
N ALA A 348 6.03 7.22 7.84
CA ALA A 348 5.60 8.58 8.11
C ALA A 348 4.07 8.72 8.08
N LEU A 349 3.43 8.26 7.01
CA LEU A 349 1.98 8.40 6.85
C LEU A 349 1.21 7.55 7.86
N MET A 350 1.65 6.33 8.17
CA MET A 350 1.05 5.50 9.21
C MET A 350 1.04 6.23 10.56
N HIS A 351 2.20 6.78 10.96
CA HIS A 351 2.32 7.54 12.19
C HIS A 351 1.41 8.79 12.21
N LEU A 352 1.44 9.61 11.14
CA LEU A 352 0.62 10.82 11.04
C LEU A 352 -0.89 10.53 11.11
N LEU A 353 -1.31 9.39 10.59
CA LEU A 353 -2.70 8.95 10.54
C LEU A 353 -3.15 8.14 11.76
N GLY A 354 -2.22 7.78 12.66
CA GLY A 354 -2.51 7.13 13.93
C GLY A 354 -2.46 5.61 13.92
N PHE A 355 -1.83 5.01 12.91
CA PHE A 355 -1.64 3.56 12.87
C PHE A 355 -0.27 3.17 13.43
N ALA A 356 -0.23 2.17 14.31
CA ALA A 356 0.99 1.46 14.66
C ALA A 356 1.40 0.57 13.48
N PHE A 357 2.61 0.77 12.97
CA PHE A 357 3.09 0.06 11.78
C PHE A 357 4.25 -0.87 12.12
N ALA A 358 4.03 -2.17 11.94
CA ALA A 358 4.97 -3.24 12.28
C ALA A 358 5.32 -4.10 11.05
N PRO A 359 6.07 -3.58 10.07
CA PRO A 359 6.44 -4.35 8.89
C PRO A 359 7.57 -5.34 9.20
N ARG A 360 7.58 -6.47 8.50
CA ARG A 360 8.76 -7.33 8.45
C ARG A 360 9.88 -6.64 7.69
N ILE A 361 11.01 -6.36 8.34
CA ILE A 361 12.15 -5.71 7.72
C ILE A 361 13.11 -6.76 7.18
N ARG A 362 13.23 -6.83 5.85
CA ARG A 362 14.21 -7.68 5.18
C ARG A 362 15.63 -7.11 5.29
N ASP A 363 16.62 -8.00 5.36
CA ASP A 363 18.04 -7.65 5.39
C ASP A 363 18.32 -6.63 6.53
N LEU A 364 17.87 -6.95 7.73
CA LEU A 364 17.96 -6.07 8.90
C LEU A 364 19.42 -5.65 9.20
N HIS A 365 20.39 -6.53 8.90
CA HIS A 365 21.82 -6.25 9.05
C HIS A 365 22.30 -5.05 8.22
N ASP A 366 21.66 -4.77 7.07
CA ASP A 366 21.94 -3.61 6.21
C ASP A 366 21.22 -2.34 6.65
N LYS A 367 20.24 -2.44 7.53
CA LYS A 367 19.46 -1.28 7.97
C LYS A 367 20.21 -0.51 9.05
N ARG A 368 20.15 0.81 8.93
CA ARG A 368 20.84 1.71 9.86
C ARG A 368 19.81 2.52 10.67
N LEU A 369 20.14 2.76 11.94
CA LEU A 369 19.40 3.67 12.81
C LEU A 369 19.76 5.10 12.44
N PHE A 370 18.77 5.97 12.33
CA PHE A 370 18.97 7.40 12.07
C PHE A 370 18.84 8.19 13.37
N ILE A 371 19.85 9.00 13.67
CA ILE A 371 19.89 9.81 14.87
C ILE A 371 20.05 11.29 14.54
N HIS A 372 19.70 12.12 15.51
CA HIS A 372 20.06 13.53 15.51
C HIS A 372 21.24 13.72 16.49
N GLY A 373 22.39 14.10 15.97
CA GLY A 373 23.61 14.26 16.79
C GLY A 373 24.70 13.23 16.45
N LYS A 374 25.58 12.96 17.44
CA LYS A 374 26.77 12.15 17.24
C LYS A 374 26.55 10.69 17.66
N ALA A 375 27.09 9.75 16.89
CA ALA A 375 26.97 8.32 17.12
C ALA A 375 27.73 7.86 18.40
N GLU A 376 28.77 8.61 18.80
CA GLU A 376 29.56 8.33 19.99
C GLU A 376 28.74 8.35 21.30
N ARG A 377 27.56 8.96 21.27
CA ARG A 377 26.61 8.93 22.40
C ARG A 377 26.07 7.51 22.68
N TYR A 378 26.09 6.64 21.69
CA TYR A 378 25.53 5.28 21.76
C TYR A 378 26.58 4.24 21.39
N PRO A 379 27.60 3.99 22.24
CA PRO A 379 28.73 3.13 21.92
C PRO A 379 28.34 1.68 21.62
N GLY A 380 27.31 1.14 22.29
CA GLY A 380 26.77 -0.22 22.02
C GLY A 380 26.02 -0.36 20.70
N LEU A 381 25.66 0.77 20.06
CA LEU A 381 24.91 0.80 18.79
C LEU A 381 25.72 1.45 17.66
N GLN A 382 26.95 1.84 17.88
CA GLN A 382 27.72 2.65 16.93
C GLN A 382 27.83 2.01 15.55
N SER A 383 28.02 0.69 15.47
CA SER A 383 28.15 -0.05 14.21
C SER A 383 26.87 -0.07 13.37
N VAL A 384 25.70 0.17 13.98
CA VAL A 384 24.39 0.13 13.31
C VAL A 384 23.77 1.50 13.12
N ILE A 385 24.40 2.56 13.58
CA ILE A 385 23.98 3.94 13.33
C ILE A 385 24.39 4.38 11.94
N SER A 386 23.53 5.14 11.29
CA SER A 386 23.79 5.74 9.98
C SER A 386 24.85 6.85 10.08
N THR A 387 25.73 6.93 9.07
CA THR A 387 26.63 8.07 8.89
C THR A 387 25.89 9.37 8.52
N THR A 388 24.64 9.25 8.05
CA THR A 388 23.80 10.39 7.70
C THR A 388 22.87 10.71 8.86
N CYS A 389 22.95 11.92 9.41
CA CYS A 389 22.06 12.41 10.45
C CYS A 389 20.65 12.73 9.91
N LEU A 390 19.67 12.73 10.82
CA LEU A 390 18.31 13.24 10.54
C LEU A 390 18.36 14.73 10.20
N ASN A 391 17.67 15.10 9.14
CA ASN A 391 17.51 16.49 8.73
C ASN A 391 16.19 17.07 9.25
N ILE A 392 16.21 17.56 10.48
CA ILE A 392 15.03 18.14 11.14
C ILE A 392 14.54 19.39 10.42
N LYS A 393 15.43 20.16 9.80
CA LYS A 393 15.07 21.38 9.04
C LYS A 393 14.16 21.10 7.87
N ASP A 394 14.32 19.95 7.20
CA ASP A 394 13.41 19.56 6.12
C ASP A 394 11.99 19.33 6.65
N ILE A 395 11.85 18.78 7.87
CA ILE A 395 10.53 18.57 8.51
C ILE A 395 9.92 19.93 8.89
N GLU A 396 10.65 20.77 9.60
CA GLU A 396 10.17 22.11 10.02
C GLU A 396 9.72 22.96 8.84
N SER A 397 10.52 22.99 7.77
CA SER A 397 10.24 23.84 6.60
C SER A 397 9.01 23.41 5.80
N HIS A 398 8.57 22.15 5.89
CA HIS A 398 7.48 21.59 5.10
C HIS A 398 6.39 20.97 5.97
N TRP A 399 6.34 21.32 7.26
CA TRP A 399 5.40 20.70 8.20
C TRP A 399 3.95 20.94 7.81
N ASP A 400 3.60 22.13 7.40
CA ASP A 400 2.24 22.48 6.98
C ASP A 400 1.81 21.72 5.72
N GLU A 401 2.73 21.51 4.78
CA GLU A 401 2.49 20.67 3.59
C GLU A 401 2.29 19.21 3.96
N VAL A 402 3.06 18.70 4.94
CA VAL A 402 2.92 17.33 5.48
C VAL A 402 1.56 17.15 6.14
N LEU A 403 1.15 18.06 7.02
CA LEU A 403 -0.16 18.02 7.67
C LEU A 403 -1.30 18.11 6.65
N ARG A 404 -1.19 19.02 5.66
CA ARG A 404 -2.20 19.18 4.60
C ARG A 404 -2.33 17.90 3.77
N LEU A 405 -1.23 17.24 3.42
CA LEU A 405 -1.24 15.97 2.72
C LEU A 405 -1.92 14.88 3.56
N ALA A 406 -1.50 14.71 4.83
CA ALA A 406 -2.06 13.70 5.72
C ALA A 406 -3.56 13.92 5.94
N THR A 407 -3.99 15.17 6.17
CA THR A 407 -5.41 15.54 6.29
C THR A 407 -6.20 15.22 5.03
N SER A 408 -5.65 15.55 3.84
CA SER A 408 -6.30 15.26 2.54
C SER A 408 -6.51 13.75 2.34
N ILE A 409 -5.55 12.94 2.78
CA ILE A 409 -5.65 11.47 2.75
C ILE A 409 -6.68 10.98 3.78
N LYS A 410 -6.64 11.48 5.01
CA LYS A 410 -7.57 11.09 6.08
C LYS A 410 -9.04 11.38 5.73
N GLN A 411 -9.28 12.52 5.11
CA GLN A 411 -10.62 12.94 4.66
C GLN A 411 -11.07 12.27 3.35
N GLY A 412 -10.22 11.46 2.70
CA GLY A 412 -10.57 10.80 1.44
C GLY A 412 -10.61 11.71 0.21
N THR A 413 -10.12 12.97 0.32
CA THR A 413 -10.00 13.88 -0.84
C THR A 413 -9.09 13.28 -1.90
N VAL A 414 -8.06 12.56 -1.47
CA VAL A 414 -7.12 11.83 -2.31
C VAL A 414 -6.68 10.54 -1.63
N THR A 415 -6.41 9.48 -2.42
CA THR A 415 -5.91 8.22 -1.87
C THR A 415 -4.42 8.29 -1.57
N ALA A 416 -4.00 7.60 -0.51
CA ALA A 416 -2.58 7.49 -0.14
C ALA A 416 -1.75 6.92 -1.29
N SER A 417 -2.24 5.88 -1.97
CA SER A 417 -1.56 5.25 -3.11
C SER A 417 -1.29 6.21 -4.26
N LEU A 418 -2.24 7.11 -4.56
CA LEU A 418 -2.05 8.10 -5.63
C LEU A 418 -0.97 9.11 -5.25
N MET A 419 -0.99 9.63 -4.03
CA MET A 419 -0.02 10.62 -3.59
C MET A 419 1.38 10.04 -3.47
N MET A 420 1.53 8.85 -2.92
CA MET A 420 2.82 8.16 -2.86
C MET A 420 3.41 7.90 -4.25
N LYS A 421 2.58 7.49 -5.22
CA LYS A 421 3.02 7.33 -6.62
C LYS A 421 3.47 8.66 -7.24
N LYS A 422 2.79 9.76 -6.94
CA LYS A 422 3.20 11.09 -7.40
C LYS A 422 4.51 11.52 -6.78
N LEU A 423 4.64 11.44 -5.45
CA LEU A 423 5.86 11.80 -4.73
C LEU A 423 7.07 10.97 -5.19
N ALA A 424 6.86 9.67 -5.46
CA ALA A 424 7.91 8.78 -6.00
C ALA A 424 8.28 9.08 -7.46
N SER A 425 7.48 9.83 -8.19
CA SER A 425 7.71 10.15 -9.61
C SER A 425 8.54 11.41 -9.83
N TYR A 426 8.87 12.17 -8.78
CA TYR A 426 9.74 13.34 -8.89
C TYR A 426 11.18 12.92 -9.24
N PRO A 427 11.79 13.50 -10.29
CA PRO A 427 13.18 13.20 -10.68
C PRO A 427 14.18 13.60 -9.58
N LYS A 428 13.90 14.70 -8.90
CA LYS A 428 14.58 15.14 -7.66
C LYS A 428 13.52 15.21 -6.58
N GLN A 429 13.83 14.67 -5.41
CA GLN A 429 12.90 14.72 -4.28
C GLN A 429 12.55 16.17 -3.95
N ASN A 430 11.25 16.49 -3.96
CA ASN A 430 10.77 17.79 -3.50
C ASN A 430 10.83 17.90 -1.97
N GLY A 431 10.60 19.10 -1.43
CA GLY A 431 10.67 19.34 0.01
C GLY A 431 9.73 18.46 0.83
N LEU A 432 8.48 18.35 0.41
CA LEU A 432 7.48 17.49 1.04
C LEU A 432 7.92 16.01 1.09
N ALA A 433 8.45 15.47 -0.01
CA ALA A 433 8.94 14.07 -0.04
C ALA A 433 10.15 13.87 0.87
N LYS A 434 11.04 14.90 1.00
CA LYS A 434 12.16 14.87 1.94
C LYS A 434 11.68 14.88 3.39
N ALA A 435 10.76 15.77 3.72
CA ALA A 435 10.18 15.87 5.06
C ALA A 435 9.50 14.53 5.48
N LEU A 436 8.67 13.96 4.63
CA LEU A 436 8.06 12.65 4.88
C LEU A 436 9.10 11.54 5.05
N ARG A 437 10.17 11.56 4.26
CA ARG A 437 11.25 10.59 4.42
C ARG A 437 11.93 10.73 5.77
N GLU A 438 12.23 11.94 6.22
CA GLU A 438 12.87 12.16 7.52
C GLU A 438 11.97 11.76 8.69
N ILE A 439 10.65 12.06 8.62
CA ILE A 439 9.67 11.55 9.59
C ILE A 439 9.69 10.02 9.59
N GLY A 440 9.64 9.39 8.43
CA GLY A 440 9.67 7.93 8.32
C GLY A 440 10.97 7.30 8.83
N ARG A 441 12.11 7.99 8.72
CA ARG A 441 13.37 7.57 9.31
C ARG A 441 13.32 7.59 10.84
N ILE A 442 12.68 8.61 11.43
CA ILE A 442 12.43 8.69 12.87
C ILE A 442 11.58 7.49 13.31
N GLU A 443 10.43 7.29 12.67
CA GLU A 443 9.48 6.23 13.04
C GLU A 443 10.06 4.83 12.84
N ARG A 444 10.77 4.59 11.74
CA ARG A 444 11.48 3.33 11.53
C ARG A 444 12.58 3.11 12.57
N THR A 445 13.31 4.17 12.95
CA THR A 445 14.34 4.05 13.99
C THR A 445 13.73 3.82 15.35
N LEU A 446 12.53 4.30 15.63
CA LEU A 446 11.78 3.97 16.85
C LEU A 446 11.28 2.52 16.84
N PHE A 447 10.87 2.02 15.67
CA PHE A 447 10.39 0.63 15.52
C PHE A 447 11.52 -0.41 15.65
N MET A 448 12.69 -0.17 15.05
CA MET A 448 13.79 -1.16 15.03
C MET A 448 14.27 -1.59 16.42
N PRO A 449 14.50 -0.70 17.39
CA PRO A 449 14.85 -1.09 18.76
C PRO A 449 13.78 -1.95 19.45
N VAL A 450 12.51 -1.70 19.19
CA VAL A 450 11.41 -2.56 19.70
C VAL A 450 11.56 -3.97 19.16
N SER A 451 11.95 -4.11 17.89
CA SER A 451 12.24 -5.42 17.29
C SER A 451 13.46 -6.12 17.90
N TYR A 452 14.40 -5.38 18.52
CA TYR A 452 15.55 -5.95 19.22
C TYR A 452 15.22 -6.43 20.62
N THR A 453 14.26 -5.79 21.30
CA THR A 453 13.87 -6.09 22.68
C THR A 453 12.67 -7.03 22.77
N HIS A 454 11.82 -7.07 21.75
CA HIS A 454 10.58 -7.86 21.72
C HIS A 454 10.54 -8.71 20.45
N LEU A 455 11.03 -9.94 20.54
CA LEU A 455 10.98 -10.93 19.43
C LEU A 455 9.59 -11.19 18.87
N ARG A 456 8.53 -10.92 19.64
CA ARG A 456 7.14 -11.10 19.24
C ARG A 456 6.72 -10.29 18.00
N ALA A 457 7.40 -9.21 17.66
CA ALA A 457 7.12 -8.45 16.43
C ALA A 457 7.47 -9.21 15.14
N HIS A 458 8.11 -10.36 15.23
CA HIS A 458 8.48 -11.20 14.09
C HIS A 458 7.69 -12.52 13.99
N GLU A 459 6.84 -12.82 15.00
CA GLU A 459 6.11 -14.10 15.08
C GLU A 459 4.78 -14.13 14.33
N THR A 460 4.25 -12.99 13.94
CA THR A 460 2.88 -12.91 13.43
C THR A 460 2.83 -12.61 11.94
N LEU A 461 3.26 -13.58 11.12
CA LEU A 461 2.78 -13.69 9.73
C LEU A 461 2.94 -15.12 9.24
#